data_1848fc99dd1bd83ce64576d1742d0d32
#
_entry.id   1848fc99dd1bd83ce64576d1742d0d32
#
_cell.length_a   1.000
_cell.length_b   1.000
_cell.length_c   1.000
_cell.angle_alpha   90.00
_cell.angle_beta   90.00
_cell.angle_gamma   90.00
#
_symmetry.space_group_name_H-M   'P 1'
#
loop_
_entity.id
_entity.type
_entity.pdbx_description
1 polymer ?
#
loop_
_entity_poly.entity_id
_entity_poly.type
_entity_poly.pdbx_seq_one_letter_code
_entity_poly.pdbx_strand_id
1 'polypeptide(L)'
;MGKKSTTMGFSENKTEEKAKEPLKKLEGHRMAIREIAYSESFKILVSVGFDFKVMVWNPYWKDAIIKLDGHESPLVGVNCPKGLDCFITCDNKGVINVWNIKDYSCLQNFNVAGVN
;
A
#
# COMPACT_ATOMS: atom_id res chain seq x y z
N MET A 1 0.98 -17.81 -18.13
CA MET A 1 0.94 -17.37 -18.05
C MET A 1 1.42 -16.54 -17.46
N GLY A 2 1.62 -16.28 -17.39
CA GLY A 2 2.25 -15.44 -17.09
C GLY A 2 2.02 -14.73 -16.02
N LYS A 3 2.57 -14.20 -15.51
CA LYS A 3 2.37 -13.64 -14.56
C LYS A 3 1.98 -12.44 -14.77
N LYS A 4 1.23 -11.86 -14.34
CA LYS A 4 0.95 -10.68 -14.57
C LYS A 4 1.04 -9.89 -13.34
N SER A 5 1.44 -8.65 -13.28
CA SER A 5 1.41 -7.82 -12.14
C SER A 5 0.01 -7.39 -11.86
N THR A 6 -0.29 -7.12 -10.64
CA THR A 6 -1.57 -6.59 -10.26
C THR A 6 -1.60 -5.10 -10.56
N THR A 7 -2.70 -4.64 -11.09
CA THR A 7 -2.84 -3.26 -11.51
C THR A 7 -3.96 -2.57 -10.73
N MET A 8 -3.72 -1.36 -10.29
CA MET A 8 -4.72 -0.55 -9.64
C MET A 8 -5.09 0.59 -10.53
N GLY A 9 -6.37 0.84 -10.68
CA GLY A 9 -6.83 1.99 -11.43
C GLY A 9 -7.11 3.13 -10.49
N PHE A 10 -6.81 4.34 -10.90
CA PHE A 10 -7.04 5.49 -10.06
C PHE A 10 -7.64 6.60 -10.90
N SER A 11 -8.73 7.19 -10.45
CA SER A 11 -9.38 8.27 -11.15
C SER A 11 -9.79 9.35 -10.19
N GLU A 12 -9.49 10.59 -10.54
CA GLU A 12 -9.87 11.65 -9.71
C GLU A 12 -11.22 12.17 -10.05
N ASN A 13 -11.80 11.77 -11.15
CA ASN A 13 -13.01 12.32 -11.58
C ASN A 13 -14.18 11.71 -11.01
N LYS A 14 -14.94 12.37 -10.27
CA LYS A 14 -16.02 11.72 -9.82
C LYS A 14 -17.17 11.96 -10.59
N THR A 15 -17.18 12.71 -11.53
CA THR A 15 -18.36 12.85 -12.32
C THR A 15 -18.48 11.82 -13.17
N GLU A 16 -17.97 11.10 -13.05
CA GLU A 16 -18.18 10.13 -13.73
C GLU A 16 -18.46 9.70 -14.81
N GLU A 17 -19.10 9.74 -15.22
CA GLU A 17 -19.55 9.23 -16.29
C GLU A 17 -18.58 9.04 -17.19
N LYS A 18 -17.80 9.68 -17.40
CA LYS A 18 -16.96 9.42 -18.34
C LYS A 18 -15.87 8.76 -17.87
N ALA A 19 -15.65 8.37 -16.77
CA ALA A 19 -14.51 7.74 -16.40
C ALA A 19 -14.49 6.36 -16.60
N LYS A 20 -14.69 5.90 -17.75
CA LYS A 20 -14.61 4.55 -17.96
C LYS A 20 -13.24 4.14 -17.80
N GLU A 21 -12.23 4.88 -18.02
CA GLU A 21 -10.89 4.45 -17.90
C GLU A 21 -10.26 5.17 -16.79
N PRO A 22 -9.43 4.57 -15.97
CA PRO A 22 -8.78 5.27 -14.89
C PRO A 22 -7.82 6.29 -15.44
N LEU A 23 -7.63 7.38 -14.73
CA LEU A 23 -6.69 8.36 -15.14
C LEU A 23 -5.28 7.82 -15.08
N LYS A 24 -5.00 6.89 -14.23
CA LYS A 24 -3.67 6.36 -14.08
C LYS A 24 -3.74 4.93 -13.64
N LYS A 25 -2.86 4.12 -14.14
CA LYS A 25 -2.77 2.76 -13.72
C LYS A 25 -1.46 2.57 -13.01
N LEU A 26 -1.49 1.97 -11.85
CA LEU A 26 -0.29 1.73 -11.06
C LEU A 26 -0.03 0.24 -11.05
N GLU A 27 1.12 -0.16 -11.49
CA GLU A 27 1.47 -1.56 -11.61
C GLU A 27 2.71 -1.86 -10.82
N GLY A 28 2.72 -2.88 -10.04
CA GLY A 28 3.89 -3.20 -9.25
C GLY A 28 3.79 -4.49 -8.47
N HIS A 29 2.61 -4.76 -7.95
CA HIS A 29 2.47 -5.98 -7.17
C HIS A 29 2.44 -7.19 -8.08
N ARG A 30 3.14 -8.26 -7.68
CA ARG A 30 3.16 -9.45 -8.49
C ARG A 30 2.04 -10.39 -8.17
N MET A 31 1.36 -10.22 -7.07
CA MET A 31 0.25 -11.04 -6.70
C MET A 31 -0.88 -10.12 -6.31
N ALA A 32 -1.96 -10.68 -5.86
CA ALA A 32 -3.15 -9.89 -5.60
C ALA A 32 -2.93 -8.82 -4.55
N ILE A 33 -3.50 -7.66 -4.77
CA ILE A 33 -3.53 -6.61 -3.79
C ILE A 33 -4.61 -6.96 -2.80
N ARG A 34 -4.28 -6.91 -1.52
CA ARG A 34 -5.21 -7.26 -0.49
C ARG A 34 -5.96 -6.05 0.03
N GLU A 35 -5.28 -4.94 0.17
CA GLU A 35 -5.89 -3.75 0.71
C GLU A 35 -5.12 -2.52 0.29
N ILE A 36 -5.78 -1.39 0.23
CA ILE A 36 -5.12 -0.14 -0.04
C ILE A 36 -5.63 0.91 0.92
N ALA A 37 -4.79 1.88 1.22
CA ALA A 37 -5.15 3.01 2.05
C ALA A 37 -4.61 4.28 1.42
N TYR A 38 -5.29 5.38 1.63
CA TYR A 38 -4.88 6.64 1.05
C TYR A 38 -4.64 7.64 2.16
N SER A 39 -3.53 8.35 2.08
CA SER A 39 -3.26 9.43 3.02
C SER A 39 -3.58 10.73 2.34
N GLU A 40 -4.62 11.42 2.82
CA GLU A 40 -5.00 12.65 2.21
C GLU A 40 -4.00 13.73 2.52
N SER A 41 -3.40 13.71 3.69
CA SER A 41 -2.42 14.71 4.06
C SER A 41 -1.17 14.64 3.22
N PHE A 42 -0.71 13.45 2.91
CA PHE A 42 0.52 13.29 2.16
C PHE A 42 0.28 12.91 0.71
N LYS A 43 -0.98 12.70 0.33
CA LYS A 43 -1.35 12.41 -1.05
C LYS A 43 -0.65 11.20 -1.60
N ILE A 44 -0.63 10.15 -0.84
CA ILE A 44 -0.03 8.90 -1.30
C ILE A 44 -1.00 7.75 -1.08
N LEU A 45 -0.84 6.73 -1.87
CA LEU A 45 -1.57 5.50 -1.71
C LEU A 45 -0.61 4.45 -1.21
N VAL A 46 -1.05 3.61 -0.30
CA VAL A 46 -0.22 2.51 0.18
C VAL A 46 -1.00 1.24 -0.11
N SER A 47 -0.40 0.30 -0.80
CA SER A 47 -1.05 -0.97 -1.10
C SER A 47 -0.25 -2.11 -0.52
N VAL A 48 -0.95 -3.15 -0.10
CA VAL A 48 -0.30 -4.33 0.46
C VAL A 48 -0.88 -5.54 -0.22
N GLY A 49 -0.12 -6.56 -0.36
CA GLY A 49 -0.58 -7.72 -1.09
C GLY A 49 0.04 -9.01 -0.62
N PHE A 50 -0.31 -10.08 -1.33
CA PHE A 50 0.16 -11.39 -0.98
C PHE A 50 1.61 -11.61 -1.40
N ASP A 51 2.22 -10.67 -2.06
CA ASP A 51 3.63 -10.77 -2.43
C ASP A 51 4.54 -10.22 -1.34
N PHE A 52 4.03 -10.00 -0.13
CA PHE A 52 4.79 -9.57 1.02
C PHE A 52 5.32 -8.16 0.88
N LYS A 53 4.87 -7.42 -0.10
CA LYS A 53 5.40 -6.08 -0.33
C LYS A 53 4.44 -5.00 0.08
N VAL A 54 5.00 -3.93 0.61
CA VAL A 54 4.26 -2.73 0.89
C VAL A 54 4.68 -1.76 -0.19
N MET A 55 3.75 -1.25 -0.96
CA MET A 55 4.08 -0.33 -2.01
C MET A 55 3.45 1.01 -1.75
N VAL A 56 4.25 2.06 -1.92
CA VAL A 56 3.79 3.42 -1.72
C VAL A 56 3.78 4.09 -3.08
N TRP A 57 2.65 4.65 -3.44
CA TRP A 57 2.47 5.24 -4.75
C TRP A 57 2.06 6.70 -4.60
N ASN A 58 2.58 7.53 -5.48
CA ASN A 58 2.14 8.90 -5.54
C ASN A 58 1.31 9.04 -6.81
N PRO A 59 0.00 9.18 -6.70
CA PRO A 59 -0.84 9.18 -7.90
C PRO A 59 -0.61 10.37 -8.81
N TYR A 60 0.10 11.39 -8.34
CA TYR A 60 0.34 12.55 -9.16
C TYR A 60 1.71 12.52 -9.83
N TRP A 61 2.55 11.57 -9.44
CA TRP A 61 3.87 11.47 -10.03
C TRP A 61 3.94 10.15 -10.77
N LYS A 62 4.50 10.16 -12.01
CA LYS A 62 4.53 9.02 -12.76
C LYS A 62 5.35 7.92 -12.26
N ASP A 63 6.46 8.08 -11.77
CA ASP A 63 7.32 7.00 -11.40
C ASP A 63 7.58 6.92 -9.92
N ALA A 64 6.70 7.39 -9.12
CA ALA A 64 6.96 7.40 -7.70
C ALA A 64 6.40 6.16 -7.04
N ILE A 65 7.09 5.08 -7.15
CA ILE A 65 6.70 3.85 -6.52
C ILE A 65 7.82 3.42 -5.61
N ILE A 66 7.50 3.23 -4.35
CA ILE A 66 8.47 2.80 -3.38
C ILE A 66 8.05 1.45 -2.84
N LYS A 67 8.94 0.47 -2.87
CA LYS A 67 8.64 -0.85 -2.37
C LYS A 67 9.34 -1.02 -1.05
N LEU A 68 8.60 -1.41 -0.03
CA LEU A 68 9.16 -1.57 1.29
C LEU A 68 9.16 -3.03 1.67
N ASP A 69 10.26 -3.47 2.22
CA ASP A 69 10.39 -4.83 2.69
C ASP A 69 10.32 -4.79 4.20
N GLY A 70 9.74 -5.73 4.81
CA GLY A 70 9.59 -5.73 6.26
C GLY A 70 8.65 -6.79 6.72
N HIS A 71 7.99 -7.45 5.79
CA HIS A 71 7.10 -8.52 6.14
C HIS A 71 7.55 -9.78 5.42
N GLU A 72 7.45 -10.90 6.10
CA GLU A 72 7.85 -12.17 5.53
C GLU A 72 6.68 -13.09 5.35
N SER A 73 5.50 -12.57 5.31
CA SER A 73 4.32 -13.36 5.02
C SER A 73 3.30 -12.44 4.37
N PRO A 74 2.25 -13.01 3.81
CA PRO A 74 1.28 -12.18 3.10
C PRO A 74 0.68 -11.10 3.96
N LEU A 75 0.58 -9.91 3.40
CA LEU A 75 0.01 -8.80 4.13
C LEU A 75 -1.49 -8.84 4.06
N VAL A 76 -2.13 -8.44 5.12
CA VAL A 76 -3.57 -8.47 5.21
C VAL A 76 -4.20 -7.12 5.49
N GLY A 77 -3.44 -6.14 5.87
CA GLY A 77 -4.05 -4.84 6.16
C GLY A 77 -3.10 -3.69 6.13
N VAL A 78 -3.63 -2.52 5.87
CA VAL A 78 -2.87 -1.29 5.88
C VAL A 78 -3.80 -0.17 6.34
N ASN A 79 -3.26 0.79 7.04
CA ASN A 79 -4.03 1.92 7.51
C ASN A 79 -3.17 3.16 7.53
N CYS A 80 -3.71 4.27 7.06
CA CYS A 80 -3.06 5.56 7.14
C CYS A 80 -3.86 6.42 8.10
N PRO A 81 -3.53 6.39 9.39
CA PRO A 81 -4.35 7.09 10.37
C PRO A 81 -4.37 8.59 10.10
N LYS A 82 -5.56 9.18 10.13
CA LYS A 82 -5.69 10.55 9.85
C LYS A 82 -4.99 11.38 10.87
N GLY A 83 -4.29 12.37 10.47
CA GLY A 83 -3.60 13.26 11.40
C GLY A 83 -2.27 12.77 11.91
N LEU A 84 -1.83 11.59 11.50
CA LEU A 84 -0.55 11.09 11.94
C LEU A 84 0.41 10.99 10.77
N ASP A 85 1.68 11.07 11.04
CA ASP A 85 2.70 11.02 10.01
C ASP A 85 3.23 9.61 9.86
N CYS A 86 2.36 8.64 9.92
CA CYS A 86 2.78 7.25 9.80
C CYS A 86 1.70 6.44 9.13
N PHE A 87 2.06 5.26 8.64
CA PHE A 87 1.08 4.30 8.21
C PHE A 87 1.44 2.95 8.80
N ILE A 88 0.47 2.06 8.88
CA ILE A 88 0.62 0.82 9.60
C ILE A 88 0.27 -0.32 8.68
N THR A 89 1.09 -1.37 8.66
CA THR A 89 0.81 -2.56 7.86
C THR A 89 0.85 -3.77 8.74
N CYS A 90 0.06 -4.78 8.42
CA CYS A 90 0.11 -6.02 9.16
C CYS A 90 0.01 -7.22 8.26
N ASP A 91 0.61 -8.30 8.65
CA ASP A 91 0.61 -9.51 7.85
C ASP A 91 -0.20 -10.59 8.54
N ASN A 92 -0.36 -11.73 7.90
CA ASN A 92 -1.20 -12.78 8.41
C ASN A 92 -0.56 -13.58 9.54
N LYS A 93 0.67 -13.26 9.90
CA LYS A 93 1.29 -13.88 11.05
C LYS A 93 1.27 -12.97 12.26
N GLY A 94 0.63 -11.82 12.16
CA GLY A 94 0.49 -10.92 13.29
C GLY A 94 1.61 -9.91 13.43
N VAL A 95 2.44 -9.78 12.44
CA VAL A 95 3.50 -8.78 12.50
C VAL A 95 2.92 -7.45 12.04
N ILE A 96 3.14 -6.42 12.84
CA ILE A 96 2.65 -5.08 12.55
C ILE A 96 3.85 -4.17 12.46
N ASN A 97 3.96 -3.44 11.36
CA ASN A 97 5.00 -2.46 11.19
C ASN A 97 4.39 -1.08 11.13
N VAL A 98 5.02 -0.13 11.80
CA VAL A 98 4.61 1.26 11.75
C VAL A 98 5.70 1.99 11.00
N TRP A 99 5.31 2.65 9.93
CA TRP A 99 6.27 3.29 9.03
C TRP A 99 6.15 4.80 9.08
N ASN A 100 7.28 5.48 8.99
CA ASN A 100 7.28 6.93 8.93
C ASN A 100 6.87 7.31 7.52
N ILE A 101 5.85 8.12 7.37
CA ILE A 101 5.35 8.44 6.07
C ILE A 101 6.22 9.43 5.32
N LYS A 102 7.15 10.07 6.00
CA LYS A 102 8.01 11.03 5.34
C LYS A 102 9.25 10.41 4.74
N ASP A 103 9.84 9.44 5.38
CA ASP A 103 11.05 8.82 4.86
C ASP A 103 10.93 7.31 4.72
N TYR A 104 9.77 6.75 5.05
CA TYR A 104 9.48 5.35 4.89
C TYR A 104 10.34 4.42 5.76
N SER A 105 10.86 4.94 6.85
CA SER A 105 11.60 4.09 7.75
C SER A 105 10.63 3.36 8.67
N CYS A 106 11.02 2.21 9.14
CA CYS A 106 10.18 1.43 10.04
C CYS A 106 10.39 1.96 11.46
N LEU A 107 9.36 2.56 12.01
CA LEU A 107 9.45 3.13 13.33
C LEU A 107 9.26 2.10 14.42
N GLN A 108 8.40 1.14 14.20
CA GLN A 108 8.12 0.12 15.21
C GLN A 108 7.72 -1.16 14.54
N ASN A 109 8.00 -2.25 15.20
CA ASN A 109 7.69 -3.57 14.70
C ASN A 109 7.15 -4.39 15.87
N PHE A 110 5.96 -4.91 15.74
CA PHE A 110 5.34 -5.70 16.78
C PHE A 110 4.92 -7.05 16.25
N ASN A 111 4.85 -8.04 17.11
CA ASN A 111 4.28 -9.32 16.72
C ASN A 111 3.18 -9.64 17.72
N VAL A 112 1.94 -9.33 17.37
CA VAL A 112 0.85 -9.52 18.31
C VAL A 112 0.34 -10.91 18.39
N ALA A 113 0.62 -11.74 17.41
CA ALA A 113 0.15 -13.08 17.46
C ALA A 113 1.16 -14.00 17.99
N GLY A 114 2.30 -13.59 18.08
CA GLY A 114 3.27 -14.53 18.35
C GLY A 114 3.61 -14.68 19.68
N VAL A 115 2.94 -14.71 20.34
CA VAL A 115 3.20 -14.91 21.46
C VAL A 115 3.62 -16.01 21.67
N ASN A 116 4.05 -16.48 21.74
CA ASN A 116 4.30 -17.61 21.90
C ASN A 116 5.12 -17.82 21.89
#